data_d1dfc10cbe445ca0a764178ae9f2d0c5
#
_entry.id   d1dfc10cbe445ca0a764178ae9f2d0c5
#
_cell.length_a   1.000
_cell.length_b   1.000
_cell.length_c   1.000
_cell.angle_alpha   90.00
_cell.angle_beta   90.00
_cell.angle_gamma   90.00
#
_symmetry.space_group_name_H-M   'P 1'
#
loop_
_entity.id
_entity.type
_entity.pdbx_description
1 polymer ?
#
loop_
_entity_poly.entity_id
_entity_poly.type
_entity_poly.pdbx_seq_one_letter_code
_entity_poly.pdbx_strand_id
1 'polypeptide(L)'
;YIIVEGRVQGVGFRFFCTMNARTTDLTGWVRNMDNGMVEMEVQGEEKEIEKFIKTIKKGNRFIRVDELYQKKIDVLPQERTFTERY
;
A
#
# COMPACT_ATOMS: atom_id res chain seq x y z
N TYR A 1 6.67 -3.98 -4.89
CA TYR A 1 6.36 -4.66 -3.63
C TYR A 1 6.79 -3.80 -2.45
N ILE A 2 5.88 -3.60 -1.51
CA ILE A 2 6.11 -2.70 -0.37
C ILE A 2 5.79 -3.46 0.92
N ILE A 3 6.66 -3.30 1.92
CA ILE A 3 6.38 -3.73 3.29
C ILE A 3 6.42 -2.51 4.18
N VAL A 4 5.40 -2.36 5.04
CA VAL A 4 5.28 -1.22 5.94
C VAL A 4 5.27 -1.71 7.39
N GLU A 5 6.04 -1.04 8.23
CA GLU A 5 6.16 -1.32 9.65
C GLU A 5 5.73 -0.08 10.43
N GLY A 6 5.01 -0.29 11.53
CA GLY A 6 4.56 0.79 12.39
C GLY A 6 3.18 0.50 12.96
N ARG A 7 2.41 1.55 13.23
CA ARG A 7 1.03 1.39 13.67
C ARG A 7 0.14 1.31 12.43
N VAL A 8 0.06 0.11 11.86
CA VAL A 8 -0.55 -0.13 10.55
C VAL A 8 -1.60 -1.25 10.55
N GLN A 9 -1.75 -2.00 11.64
CA GLN A 9 -2.83 -2.99 11.76
C GLN A 9 -3.83 -2.53 12.82
N GLY A 10 -5.11 -2.80 12.57
CA GLY A 10 -6.18 -2.42 13.48
C GLY A 10 -6.50 -0.92 13.48
N VAL A 11 -6.01 -0.18 12.50
CA VAL A 11 -6.19 1.29 12.41
C VAL A 11 -6.75 1.74 11.06
N GLY A 12 -7.25 0.79 10.24
CA GLY A 12 -7.82 1.09 8.94
C GLY A 12 -6.79 1.34 7.84
N PHE A 13 -5.57 0.87 8.02
CA PHE A 13 -4.50 1.12 7.05
C PHE A 13 -4.76 0.48 5.69
N ARG A 14 -5.28 -0.78 5.65
CA ARG A 14 -5.60 -1.44 4.38
C ARG A 14 -6.65 -0.65 3.61
N PHE A 15 -7.67 -0.14 4.29
CA PHE A 15 -8.70 0.68 3.68
C PHE A 15 -8.09 2.00 3.16
N PHE A 16 -7.24 2.62 3.96
CA PHE A 16 -6.55 3.85 3.61
C PHE A 16 -5.72 3.66 2.32
N CYS A 17 -4.97 2.57 2.23
CA CYS A 17 -4.19 2.24 1.03
C CYS A 17 -5.10 2.01 -0.18
N THR A 18 -6.18 1.26 0.01
CA THR A 18 -7.11 0.93 -1.08
C THR A 18 -7.76 2.19 -1.64
N MET A 19 -8.21 3.09 -0.78
CA MET A 19 -8.82 4.34 -1.22
C MET A 19 -7.84 5.20 -2.00
N ASN A 20 -6.62 5.34 -1.48
CA ASN A 20 -5.62 6.16 -2.15
C ASN A 20 -5.16 5.54 -3.48
N ALA A 21 -5.03 4.22 -3.54
CA ALA A 21 -4.66 3.54 -4.77
C ALA A 21 -5.73 3.72 -5.86
N ARG A 22 -7.00 3.57 -5.49
CA ARG A 22 -8.11 3.68 -6.43
C ARG A 22 -8.29 5.09 -7.00
N THR A 23 -8.01 6.11 -6.21
CA THR A 23 -8.12 7.49 -6.69
C THR A 23 -7.02 7.87 -7.67
N THR A 24 -5.96 7.08 -7.75
CA THR A 24 -4.81 7.34 -8.62
C THR A 24 -4.64 6.27 -9.70
N ASP A 25 -5.66 5.45 -9.91
CA ASP A 25 -5.67 4.37 -10.91
C ASP A 25 -4.54 3.34 -10.73
N LEU A 26 -4.09 3.16 -9.49
CA LEU A 26 -3.14 2.11 -9.18
C LEU A 26 -3.87 0.80 -8.94
N THR A 27 -3.24 -0.31 -9.32
CA THR A 27 -3.78 -1.65 -9.11
C THR A 27 -2.85 -2.44 -8.21
N GLY A 28 -3.35 -3.53 -7.65
CA GLY A 28 -2.59 -4.37 -6.75
C GLY A 28 -3.41 -4.89 -5.60
N TRP A 29 -2.75 -5.10 -4.48
CA TRP A 29 -3.40 -5.62 -3.27
C TRP A 29 -2.62 -5.21 -2.04
N VAL A 30 -3.29 -5.27 -0.89
CA VAL A 30 -2.70 -5.00 0.42
C VAL A 30 -3.17 -6.06 1.41
N ARG A 31 -2.28 -6.53 2.27
CA ARG A 31 -2.56 -7.60 3.22
C ARG A 31 -1.79 -7.41 4.51
N ASN A 32 -2.43 -7.71 5.65
CA ASN A 32 -1.74 -7.79 6.94
C ASN A 32 -0.85 -9.03 6.97
N MET A 33 0.32 -8.88 7.57
CA MET A 33 1.24 -10.00 7.83
C MET A 33 1.09 -10.43 9.29
N ASP A 34 1.46 -11.67 9.59
CA ASP A 34 1.35 -12.22 10.95
C ASP A 34 2.26 -11.50 11.94
N ASN A 35 3.32 -10.88 11.46
CA ASN A 35 4.30 -10.19 12.31
C ASN A 35 3.91 -8.75 12.66
N GLY A 36 2.70 -8.31 12.31
CA GLY A 36 2.23 -6.95 12.58
C GLY A 36 2.51 -5.96 11.46
N MET A 37 3.29 -6.33 10.47
CA MET A 37 3.56 -5.51 9.31
C MET A 37 2.43 -5.63 8.28
N VAL A 38 2.45 -4.78 7.27
CA VAL A 38 1.52 -4.85 6.14
C VAL A 38 2.34 -4.93 4.86
N GLU A 39 1.96 -5.84 3.97
CA GLU A 39 2.60 -5.96 2.66
C GLU A 39 1.62 -5.59 1.55
N MET A 40 2.16 -5.13 0.44
CA MET A 40 1.33 -4.81 -0.72
C MET A 40 2.14 -4.89 -2.01
N GLU A 41 1.43 -5.14 -3.10
CA GLU A 41 1.96 -4.96 -4.44
C GLU A 41 1.18 -3.84 -5.08
N VAL A 42 1.87 -2.94 -5.74
CA VAL A 42 1.28 -1.75 -6.36
C VAL A 42 1.88 -1.59 -7.74
N GLN A 43 1.03 -1.38 -8.74
CA GLN A 43 1.52 -1.07 -10.09
C GLN A 43 0.71 0.04 -10.75
N GLY A 44 1.38 0.77 -11.63
CA GLY A 44 0.82 1.89 -12.34
C GLY A 44 1.94 2.81 -12.80
N GLU A 45 1.60 4.04 -13.15
CA GLU A 45 2.60 5.02 -13.52
C GLU A 45 3.52 5.30 -12.35
N GLU A 46 4.81 5.41 -12.63
CA GLU A 46 5.83 5.63 -11.60
C GLU A 46 5.53 6.87 -10.76
N LYS A 47 5.10 7.96 -11.37
CA LYS A 47 4.75 9.19 -10.66
C LYS A 47 3.60 8.97 -9.68
N GLU A 48 2.61 8.19 -10.08
CA GLU A 48 1.46 7.89 -9.22
C GLU A 48 1.85 6.98 -8.06
N ILE A 49 2.74 6.02 -8.31
CA ILE A 49 3.28 5.16 -7.26
C ILE A 49 4.07 6.00 -6.25
N GLU A 50 4.88 6.94 -6.71
CA GLU A 50 5.63 7.84 -5.83
C GLU A 50 4.72 8.69 -4.94
N LYS A 51 3.65 9.24 -5.51
CA LYS A 51 2.65 10.00 -4.75
C LYS A 51 1.96 9.12 -3.72
N PHE A 52 1.59 7.91 -4.11
CA PHE A 52 0.95 6.94 -3.24
C PHE A 52 1.85 6.62 -2.04
N ILE A 53 3.13 6.34 -2.29
CA ILE A 53 4.09 6.05 -1.23
C ILE A 53 4.23 7.24 -0.27
N LYS A 54 4.31 8.46 -0.79
CA LYS A 54 4.37 9.65 0.05
C LYS A 54 3.14 9.78 0.93
N THR A 55 1.96 9.52 0.36
CA THR A 55 0.70 9.62 1.10
C THR A 55 0.62 8.59 2.21
N ILE A 56 0.95 7.33 1.94
CA ILE A 56 0.88 6.30 2.98
C ILE A 56 1.94 6.49 4.06
N LYS A 57 3.12 6.98 3.70
CA LYS A 57 4.18 7.30 4.69
C LYS A 57 3.76 8.41 5.63
N LYS A 58 3.05 9.41 5.12
CA LYS A 58 2.51 10.48 5.94
C LYS A 58 1.46 9.97 6.91
N GLY A 59 0.68 8.98 6.47
CA GLY A 59 -0.37 8.40 7.28
C GLY A 59 -1.46 9.39 7.65
N ASN A 60 -2.06 9.16 8.81
CA ASN A 60 -3.04 10.07 9.39
C ASN A 60 -2.93 10.00 10.92
N ARG A 61 -3.90 10.59 11.63
CA ARG A 61 -3.86 10.64 13.11
C ARG A 61 -3.89 9.25 13.77
N PHE A 62 -4.35 8.22 13.06
CA PHE A 62 -4.45 6.85 13.58
C PHE A 62 -3.33 5.95 13.07
N ILE A 63 -2.75 6.28 11.92
CA ILE A 63 -1.77 5.47 11.20
C ILE A 63 -0.39 6.10 11.37
N ARG A 64 0.59 5.30 11.77
CA ARG A 64 1.98 5.75 11.86
C ARG A 64 2.87 4.77 11.12
N VAL A 65 3.56 5.25 10.11
CA VAL A 65 4.54 4.45 9.35
C VAL A 65 5.91 4.77 9.89
N ASP A 66 6.54 3.78 10.54
CA ASP A 66 7.88 3.93 11.10
C ASP A 66 8.94 3.60 10.05
N GLU A 67 8.73 2.53 9.29
CA GLU A 67 9.64 2.09 8.23
C GLU A 67 8.84 1.63 7.02
N LEU A 68 9.39 1.87 5.83
CA LEU A 68 8.80 1.41 4.59
C LEU A 68 9.92 0.85 3.72
N TYR A 69 9.75 -0.38 3.26
CA TYR A 69 10.68 -1.08 2.39
C TYR A 69 10.02 -1.28 1.04
N GLN A 70 10.74 -1.08 -0.05
CA GLN A 70 10.18 -1.27 -1.39
C GLN A 70 11.15 -2.01 -2.29
N LYS A 71 10.58 -2.79 -3.20
CA LYS A 71 11.33 -3.57 -4.18
C LYS A 71 10.56 -3.56 -5.50
N LYS A 72 11.27 -3.28 -6.59
CA LYS A 72 10.66 -3.33 -7.91
C LYS A 72 10.37 -4.78 -8.31
N ILE A 73 9.17 -5.00 -8.85
CA ILE A 73 8.73 -6.32 -9.31
C ILE A 73 8.19 -6.21 -10.74
N ASP A 74 7.94 -7.37 -11.36
CA ASP A 74 7.38 -7.41 -12.69
C ASP A 74 5.92 -6.94 -12.72
N VAL A 75 5.54 -6.30 -13.81
CA VAL A 75 4.18 -5.83 -14.04
C VAL A 75 3.26 -7.01 -14.32
N LEU A 76 2.05 -6.97 -13.75
CA LEU A 76 0.99 -7.95 -13.99
C LEU A 76 -0.06 -7.31 -14.92
N PRO A 77 0.00 -7.55 -16.22
CA PRO A 77 -0.82 -6.81 -17.20
C PRO A 77 -2.33 -7.06 -17.08
N GLN A 78 -2.73 -8.12 -16.38
CA GLN A 78 -4.16 -8.45 -16.23
C GLN A 78 -4.79 -7.89 -14.97
N GLU A 79 -4.01 -7.24 -14.13
CA GLU A 79 -4.51 -6.65 -12.89
C GLU A 79 -5.34 -5.41 -13.21
N ARG A 80 -6.54 -5.30 -12.60
CA ARG A 80 -7.50 -4.25 -12.97
C ARG A 80 -7.91 -3.34 -11.82
N THR A 81 -7.65 -3.72 -10.59
CA THR A 81 -8.08 -2.93 -9.44
C THR A 81 -7.16 -3.16 -8.26
N PHE A 82 -7.36 -2.37 -7.22
CA PHE A 82 -6.63 -2.52 -5.96
C PHE A 82 -7.58 -3.12 -4.93
N THR A 83 -7.15 -4.18 -4.26
CA THR A 83 -7.99 -4.92 -3.32
C THR A 83 -7.32 -5.12 -1.96
N GLU A 84 -8.15 -5.25 -0.93
CA GLU A 84 -7.69 -5.70 0.39
C GLU A 84 -7.75 -7.22 0.43
N ARG A 85 -6.69 -7.82 0.97
CA ARG A 85 -6.62 -9.27 1.18
C ARG A 85 -6.54 -9.60 2.67
N TYR A 86 -6.99 -10.80 3.01
CA TYR A 86 -7.00 -11.28 4.38
C TYR A 86 -6.13 -12.53 4.59
#